data_b3397cb43f843acdf483b6d062b539b3
#
_entry.id   b3397cb43f843acdf483b6d062b539b3
#
_cell.length_a   1.000
_cell.length_b   1.000
_cell.length_c   1.000
_cell.angle_alpha   90.00
_cell.angle_beta   90.00
_cell.angle_gamma   90.00
#
_symmetry.space_group_name_H-M   'P 1'
#
loop_
_entity.id
_entity.type
_entity.pdbx_description
1 polymer ?
#
loop_
_entity_poly.entity_id
_entity_poly.type
_entity_poly.pdbx_seq_one_letter_code
_entity_poly.pdbx_strand_id
1 'polypeptide(L)'
;EPIVTVECRYRFPAKMGDVVRAVAMIDEVPMAKLRVRQAVYNQDGTLCVEGQVTLGFLNKATGRPTRCPEKLVEAIEAHINDR
;
A
#
# COMPACT_ATOMS: atom_id res chain seq x y z
N GLU A 1 -17.13 4.36 -5.95
CA GLU A 1 -16.18 4.21 -4.86
C GLU A 1 -15.15 3.14 -5.18
N PRO A 2 -13.90 3.34 -4.82
CA PRO A 2 -12.91 2.29 -5.03
C PRO A 2 -13.19 1.11 -4.09
N ILE A 3 -12.95 -0.08 -4.60
CA ILE A 3 -13.05 -1.29 -3.78
C ILE A 3 -11.74 -1.38 -3.00
N VAL A 4 -11.83 -1.44 -1.68
CA VAL A 4 -10.66 -1.49 -0.80
C VAL A 4 -10.69 -2.75 0.03
N THR A 5 -9.60 -3.49 0.00
CA THR A 5 -9.38 -4.60 0.92
C THR A 5 -8.20 -4.26 1.80
N VAL A 6 -8.36 -4.42 3.10
CA VAL A 6 -7.30 -4.14 4.07
C VAL A 6 -7.01 -5.41 4.85
N GLU A 7 -5.76 -5.82 4.89
CA GLU A 7 -5.29 -6.90 5.75
C GLU A 7 -4.24 -6.31 6.70
N CYS A 8 -4.33 -6.67 7.97
CA CYS A 8 -3.43 -6.17 8.98
C CYS A 8 -3.09 -7.28 9.96
N ARG A 9 -1.80 -7.42 10.25
CA ARG A 9 -1.30 -8.42 11.20
C ARG A 9 -0.44 -7.75 12.26
N TYR A 10 -0.77 -8.02 13.51
CA TYR A 10 -0.04 -7.51 14.66
C TYR A 10 0.98 -8.56 15.07
N ARG A 11 2.27 -8.21 14.95
CA ARG A 11 3.36 -9.16 15.19
C ARG A 11 4.02 -8.99 16.55
N PHE A 12 4.17 -7.74 16.97
CA PHE A 12 4.87 -7.43 18.22
C PHE A 12 4.29 -6.13 18.77
N PRO A 13 3.98 -6.07 20.08
CA PRO A 13 3.38 -4.86 20.64
C PRO A 13 4.33 -3.68 20.63
N ALA A 14 3.81 -2.53 20.20
CA ALA A 14 4.49 -1.26 20.36
C ALA A 14 4.06 -0.68 21.71
N LYS A 15 5.02 -0.10 22.44
CA LYS A 15 4.78 0.42 23.77
C LYS A 15 4.69 1.95 23.74
N MET A 16 4.01 2.50 24.73
CA MET A 16 3.99 3.94 24.92
C MET A 16 5.42 4.46 25.02
N GLY A 17 5.74 5.49 24.26
CA GLY A 17 7.08 6.04 24.22
C GLY A 17 7.99 5.46 23.14
N ASP A 18 7.58 4.38 22.48
CA ASP A 18 8.35 3.83 21.37
C ASP A 18 8.40 4.83 20.21
N VAL A 19 9.53 4.85 19.53
CA VAL A 19 9.68 5.56 18.26
C VAL A 19 9.46 4.54 17.16
N VAL A 20 8.51 4.79 16.29
CA VAL A 20 8.15 3.85 15.23
C VAL A 20 8.47 4.43 13.85
N ARG A 21 8.79 3.54 12.91
CA ARG A 21 9.00 3.90 11.52
C ARG A 21 7.97 3.15 10.68
N ALA A 22 7.16 3.89 9.95
CA ALA A 22 6.16 3.31 9.06
C ALA A 22 6.69 3.35 7.62
N VAL A 23 6.55 2.24 6.92
CA VAL A 23 7.02 2.09 5.55
C VAL A 23 5.86 1.62 4.68
N ALA A 24 5.70 2.26 3.53
CA ALA A 24 4.74 1.83 2.51
C ALA A 24 5.52 1.45 1.26
N MET A 25 5.16 0.32 0.65
CA MET A 25 5.88 -0.23 -0.48
C MET A 25 4.92 -0.66 -1.58
N ILE A 26 5.28 -0.34 -2.81
CA ILE A 26 4.57 -0.79 -4.00
C ILE A 26 5.58 -1.61 -4.80
N ASP A 27 5.31 -2.91 -4.97
CA ASP A 27 6.27 -3.84 -5.55
C ASP A 27 6.11 -4.05 -7.05
N GLU A 28 4.93 -3.79 -7.57
CA GLU A 28 4.64 -4.05 -8.98
C GLU A 28 3.79 -2.94 -9.58
N VAL A 29 3.89 -2.80 -10.88
CA VAL A 29 3.09 -1.82 -11.62
C VAL A 29 1.63 -2.26 -11.60
N PRO A 30 0.70 -1.39 -11.16
CA PRO A 30 -0.70 -1.76 -11.07
C PRO A 30 -1.34 -1.90 -12.45
N MET A 31 -2.29 -2.82 -12.56
CA MET A 31 -3.16 -2.97 -13.72
C MET A 31 -4.60 -2.71 -13.30
N ALA A 32 -5.32 -3.74 -12.92
CA ALA A 32 -6.69 -3.59 -12.41
C ALA A 32 -6.71 -3.21 -10.92
N LYS A 33 -5.66 -3.54 -10.19
CA LYS A 33 -5.58 -3.32 -8.75
C LYS A 33 -4.21 -2.76 -8.38
N LEU A 34 -4.22 -1.91 -7.37
CA LEU A 34 -3.00 -1.40 -6.75
C LEU A 34 -2.87 -2.03 -5.37
N ARG A 35 -1.75 -2.70 -5.13
CA ARG A 35 -1.44 -3.28 -3.82
C ARG A 35 -0.32 -2.48 -3.17
N VAL A 36 -0.60 -2.03 -1.95
CA VAL A 36 0.37 -1.29 -1.15
C VAL A 36 0.65 -2.11 0.10
N ARG A 37 1.91 -2.54 0.27
CA ARG A 37 2.33 -3.19 1.50
C ARG A 37 2.77 -2.15 2.51
N GLN A 38 2.47 -2.40 3.77
CA GLN A 38 2.80 -1.48 4.85
C GLN A 38 3.45 -2.24 5.98
N ALA A 39 4.39 -1.61 6.64
CA ALA A 39 5.08 -2.19 7.79
C ALA A 39 5.40 -1.09 8.79
N VAL A 40 5.35 -1.43 10.07
CA VAL A 40 5.73 -0.53 11.16
C VAL A 40 6.77 -1.23 12.00
N TYR A 41 7.91 -0.58 12.18
CA TYR A 41 9.03 -1.10 12.98
C TYR A 41 9.25 -0.19 14.18
N ASN A 42 9.64 -0.77 15.30
CA ASN A 42 10.04 0.03 16.45
C ASN A 42 11.50 0.49 16.31
N GLN A 43 12.03 1.17 17.32
CA GLN A 43 13.40 1.69 17.30
C GLN A 43 14.47 0.60 17.24
N ASP A 44 14.13 -0.61 17.66
CA ASP A 44 15.05 -1.76 17.63
C ASP A 44 15.03 -2.49 16.27
N GLY A 45 14.22 -2.02 15.34
CA GLY A 45 14.06 -2.66 14.05
C GLY A 45 13.12 -3.86 14.07
N THR A 46 12.39 -4.08 15.17
CA THR A 46 11.43 -5.17 15.28
C THR A 46 10.16 -4.82 14.54
N LEU A 47 9.66 -5.75 13.72
CA LEU A 47 8.41 -5.60 12.99
C LEU A 47 7.23 -5.69 13.96
N CYS A 48 6.49 -4.62 14.12
CA CYS A 48 5.34 -4.55 15.01
C CYS A 48 4.03 -4.83 14.30
N VAL A 49 3.86 -4.26 13.11
CA VAL A 49 2.65 -4.40 12.32
C VAL A 49 3.03 -4.58 10.87
N GLU A 50 2.36 -5.48 10.18
CA GLU A 50 2.45 -5.55 8.73
C GLU A 50 1.06 -5.61 8.14
N GLY A 51 0.92 -5.09 6.93
CA GLY A 51 -0.38 -5.07 6.29
C GLY A 51 -0.29 -4.89 4.80
N GLN A 52 -1.44 -5.04 4.16
CA GLN A 52 -1.58 -4.82 2.75
C GLN A 52 -2.93 -4.17 2.48
N VAL A 53 -2.91 -3.12 1.68
CA VAL A 53 -4.12 -2.45 1.20
C VAL A 53 -4.19 -2.73 -0.29
N THR A 54 -5.35 -3.18 -0.76
CA THR A 54 -5.60 -3.42 -2.17
C THR A 54 -6.72 -2.48 -2.62
N LEU A 55 -6.44 -1.68 -3.62
CA LEU A 55 -7.38 -0.72 -4.19
C LEU A 55 -7.80 -1.17 -5.58
N GLY A 56 -9.09 -1.12 -5.86
CA GLY A 56 -9.61 -1.25 -7.21
C GLY A 56 -9.97 0.14 -7.75
N PHE A 57 -10.15 0.25 -9.04
CA PHE A 57 -10.46 1.51 -9.71
C PHE A 57 -11.82 1.42 -10.39
N LEU A 58 -12.57 2.50 -10.32
CA LEU A 58 -13.87 2.62 -10.96
C LEU A 58 -13.86 3.79 -11.94
N ASN A 59 -14.52 3.59 -13.06
CA ASN A 59 -14.75 4.68 -14.00
C ASN A 59 -15.83 5.59 -13.41
N LYS A 60 -15.54 6.89 -13.30
CA LYS A 60 -16.46 7.85 -12.70
C LYS A 60 -17.77 7.96 -13.46
N ALA A 61 -17.70 7.87 -14.80
CA ALA A 61 -18.88 8.05 -15.63
C ALA A 61 -19.81 6.84 -15.61
N THR A 62 -19.26 5.63 -15.57
CA THR A 62 -20.02 4.39 -15.67
C THR A 62 -20.19 3.67 -14.35
N GLY A 63 -19.36 3.95 -13.36
CA GLY A 63 -19.33 3.22 -12.09
C GLY A 63 -18.78 1.81 -12.21
N ARG A 64 -18.25 1.44 -13.37
CA ARG A 64 -17.73 0.09 -13.61
C ARG A 64 -16.25 -0.01 -13.27
N PRO A 65 -15.78 -1.22 -12.91
CA PRO A 65 -14.36 -1.44 -12.71
C PRO A 65 -13.54 -1.05 -13.94
N THR A 66 -12.39 -0.46 -13.71
CA THR A 66 -11.48 -0.06 -14.77
C THR A 66 -10.05 -0.29 -14.32
N ARG A 67 -9.12 -0.09 -15.23
CA ARG A 67 -7.70 -0.19 -14.92
C ARG A 67 -7.22 1.04 -14.18
N CYS A 68 -6.09 0.90 -13.50
CA CYS A 68 -5.39 2.02 -12.89
C CYS A 68 -5.17 3.12 -13.93
N PRO A 69 -5.46 4.38 -13.60
CA PRO A 69 -5.21 5.48 -14.53
C PRO A 69 -3.76 5.52 -14.99
N GLU A 70 -3.55 5.81 -16.26
CA GLU A 70 -2.23 5.77 -16.87
C GLU A 70 -1.21 6.70 -16.20
N LYS A 71 -1.64 7.87 -15.78
CA LYS A 71 -0.76 8.81 -15.08
C LYS A 71 -0.24 8.22 -13.77
N LEU A 72 -1.08 7.49 -13.06
CA LEU A 72 -0.68 6.83 -11.81
C LEU A 72 0.25 5.67 -12.11
N VAL A 73 -0.03 4.89 -13.16
CA VAL A 73 0.85 3.81 -13.60
C VAL A 73 2.24 4.35 -13.91
N GLU A 74 2.32 5.44 -14.67
CA GLU A 74 3.60 6.07 -15.02
C GLU A 74 4.38 6.53 -13.79
N ALA A 75 3.69 7.14 -12.84
CA ALA A 75 4.32 7.61 -11.60
C ALA A 75 4.87 6.44 -10.80
N ILE A 76 4.13 5.34 -10.72
CA ILE A 76 4.55 4.15 -9.98
C ILE A 76 5.72 3.46 -10.68
N GLU A 77 5.67 3.36 -12.02
CA GLU A 77 6.77 2.81 -12.80
C GLU A 77 8.07 3.58 -12.54
N ALA A 78 7.99 4.91 -12.58
CA ALA A 78 9.13 5.75 -12.30
C ALA A 78 9.70 5.51 -10.91
N HIS A 79 8.82 5.36 -9.92
CA HIS A 79 9.21 5.08 -8.54
C HIS A 79 9.90 3.72 -8.40
N ILE A 80 9.34 2.69 -9.03
CA ILE A 80 9.90 1.33 -8.97
C ILE A 80 11.25 1.27 -9.67
N ASN A 81 11.37 1.93 -10.82
CA ASN A 81 12.61 1.91 -11.60
C ASN A 81 13.75 2.72 -10.96
N ASP A 82 13.41 3.62 -10.05
CA ASP A 82 14.40 4.46 -9.36
C ASP A 82 15.00 3.78 -8.12
N ARG A 83 14.57 2.57 -7.79
CA ARG A 83 15.07 1.87 -6.59
C ARG A 83 16.43 1.25 -6.79
#